data_1f55de77406967974d170d7b08c16b9b
#
_entry.id   1f55de77406967974d170d7b08c16b9b
#
_cell.length_a   1.000
_cell.length_b   1.000
_cell.length_c   1.000
_cell.angle_alpha   90.00
_cell.angle_beta   90.00
_cell.angle_gamma   90.00
#
_symmetry.space_group_name_H-M   'P 1'
#
loop_
_entity.id
_entity.type
_entity.pdbx_description
1 polymer ?
#
loop_
_entity_poly.entity_id
_entity_poly.type
_entity_poly.pdbx_seq_one_letter_code
_entity_poly.pdbx_strand_id
1 'polypeptide(L)'
;MEKSYKYTVAGHTFLIELPDGFAGEIYLSSYAPFASDDSDAEPLIKLRVSLCDNLQEMVCGQVKDIFNDEPPYFWLFDRNESKEGMYPWFFAFSYSISHPDCILHASSDFRNSVVYVPSSAAESLIAFALSNAMMLLYAFSTSVYDTLLVHASLVKNDGKGYMFLGRSGTGKSTHARLWLENISGSELLNDDNPVIR
;
A
#
# COMPACT_ATOMS: atom_id res chain seq x y z
N MET A 1 -23.53 -3.50 -6.36
CA MET A 1 -22.49 -4.31 -7.06
C MET A 1 -21.15 -3.71 -6.72
N GLU A 2 -20.19 -4.54 -6.32
CA GLU A 2 -18.81 -4.09 -6.08
C GLU A 2 -18.24 -3.41 -7.34
N LYS A 3 -17.52 -2.32 -7.16
CA LYS A 3 -16.81 -1.63 -8.24
C LYS A 3 -15.36 -2.05 -8.25
N SER A 4 -14.84 -2.38 -9.42
CA SER A 4 -13.45 -2.80 -9.62
C SER A 4 -12.66 -1.71 -10.34
N TYR A 5 -11.45 -1.45 -9.87
CA TYR A 5 -10.51 -0.47 -10.41
C TYR A 5 -9.18 -1.15 -10.71
N LYS A 6 -8.71 -1.01 -11.94
CA LYS A 6 -7.48 -1.64 -12.42
C LYS A 6 -6.41 -0.61 -12.70
N TYR A 7 -5.18 -0.88 -12.24
CA TYR A 7 -4.02 0.01 -12.38
C TYR A 7 -2.79 -0.79 -12.76
N THR A 8 -1.84 -0.15 -13.43
CA THR A 8 -0.54 -0.76 -13.79
C THR A 8 0.60 0.16 -13.38
N VAL A 9 1.48 -0.34 -12.51
CA VAL A 9 2.68 0.36 -12.05
C VAL A 9 3.89 -0.50 -12.35
N ALA A 10 4.90 0.05 -13.00
CA ALA A 10 6.14 -0.65 -13.39
C ALA A 10 5.88 -2.02 -14.05
N GLY A 11 4.81 -2.13 -14.86
CA GLY A 11 4.44 -3.35 -15.58
C GLY A 11 3.73 -4.41 -14.72
N HIS A 12 3.38 -4.11 -13.49
CA HIS A 12 2.57 -4.98 -12.63
C HIS A 12 1.16 -4.43 -12.52
N THR A 13 0.18 -5.23 -12.89
CA THR A 13 -1.23 -4.85 -12.82
C THR A 13 -1.83 -5.28 -11.49
N PHE A 14 -2.66 -4.43 -10.90
CA PHE A 14 -3.41 -4.72 -9.69
C PHE A 14 -4.86 -4.29 -9.81
N LEU A 15 -5.72 -5.00 -9.09
CA LEU A 15 -7.16 -4.80 -9.04
C LEU A 15 -7.57 -4.45 -7.62
N ILE A 16 -8.32 -3.36 -7.46
CA ILE A 16 -8.91 -2.96 -6.19
C ILE A 16 -10.44 -3.04 -6.32
N GLU A 17 -11.06 -3.79 -5.43
CA GLU A 17 -12.51 -3.97 -5.35
C GLU A 17 -13.05 -3.21 -4.14
N LEU A 18 -13.95 -2.26 -4.40
CA LEU A 18 -14.59 -1.44 -3.38
C LEU A 18 -16.05 -1.85 -3.19
N PRO A 19 -16.58 -1.78 -1.96
CA PRO A 19 -18.00 -1.99 -1.69
C PRO A 19 -18.89 -1.02 -2.46
N ASP A 20 -20.15 -1.40 -2.66
CA ASP A 20 -21.14 -0.52 -3.26
C ASP A 20 -21.31 0.78 -2.46
N GLY A 21 -21.45 1.88 -3.16
CA GLY A 21 -21.57 3.22 -2.57
C GLY A 21 -20.23 3.93 -2.33
N PHE A 22 -19.07 3.25 -2.52
CA PHE A 22 -17.78 3.89 -2.40
C PHE A 22 -17.39 4.61 -3.70
N ALA A 23 -16.95 5.86 -3.56
CA ALA A 23 -16.45 6.67 -4.67
C ALA A 23 -14.95 6.41 -4.87
N GLY A 24 -14.59 5.45 -5.71
CA GLY A 24 -13.19 5.09 -5.95
C GLY A 24 -12.33 6.26 -6.42
N GLU A 25 -12.92 7.20 -7.13
CA GLU A 25 -12.25 8.42 -7.60
C GLU A 25 -11.69 9.27 -6.44
N ILE A 26 -12.30 9.19 -5.26
CA ILE A 26 -11.84 9.89 -4.05
C ILE A 26 -10.70 9.11 -3.40
N TYR A 27 -10.92 7.82 -3.12
CA TYR A 27 -9.97 7.00 -2.35
C TYR A 27 -8.74 6.56 -3.16
N LEU A 28 -8.86 6.50 -4.48
CA LEU A 28 -7.84 6.01 -5.40
C LEU A 28 -7.27 7.12 -6.30
N SER A 29 -7.47 8.39 -5.94
CA SER A 29 -7.01 9.53 -6.73
C SER A 29 -5.50 9.53 -6.99
N SER A 30 -4.69 9.08 -6.05
CA SER A 30 -3.24 8.92 -6.19
C SER A 30 -2.84 7.87 -7.24
N TYR A 31 -3.72 6.93 -7.55
CA TYR A 31 -3.49 5.90 -8.56
C TYR A 31 -4.02 6.31 -9.96
N ALA A 32 -4.75 7.40 -10.09
CA ALA A 32 -5.34 7.84 -11.36
C ALA A 32 -4.36 7.89 -12.54
N PRO A 33 -3.09 8.35 -12.38
CA PRO A 33 -2.11 8.34 -13.47
C PRO A 33 -1.73 6.94 -13.97
N PHE A 34 -2.05 5.90 -13.21
CA PHE A 34 -1.71 4.51 -13.48
C PHE A 34 -2.92 3.66 -13.88
N ALA A 35 -4.08 4.29 -14.10
CA ALA A 35 -5.29 3.59 -14.54
C ALA A 35 -5.01 2.78 -15.80
N SER A 36 -5.44 1.53 -15.81
CA SER A 36 -5.22 0.60 -16.92
C SER A 36 -6.54 0.30 -17.64
N ASP A 37 -6.56 0.61 -18.94
CA ASP A 37 -7.68 0.27 -19.84
C ASP A 37 -7.56 -1.15 -20.41
N ASP A 38 -6.45 -1.86 -20.12
CA ASP A 38 -6.23 -3.22 -20.58
C ASP A 38 -7.14 -4.19 -19.82
N SER A 39 -8.25 -4.56 -20.46
CA SER A 39 -9.22 -5.51 -19.91
C SER A 39 -8.64 -6.92 -19.75
N ASP A 40 -7.65 -7.28 -20.57
CA ASP A 40 -7.14 -8.65 -20.70
C ASP A 40 -5.95 -8.92 -19.79
N ALA A 41 -5.30 -7.86 -19.24
CA ALA A 41 -4.21 -8.03 -18.30
C ALA A 41 -4.71 -8.68 -17.00
N GLU A 42 -4.23 -9.89 -16.71
CA GLU A 42 -4.49 -10.56 -15.43
C GLU A 42 -3.81 -9.79 -14.30
N PRO A 43 -4.55 -9.37 -13.26
CA PRO A 43 -3.94 -8.66 -12.16
C PRO A 43 -3.05 -9.58 -11.32
N LEU A 44 -1.82 -9.13 -11.07
CA LEU A 44 -0.89 -9.78 -10.16
C LEU A 44 -1.40 -9.71 -8.72
N ILE A 45 -2.05 -8.60 -8.35
CA ILE A 45 -2.55 -8.34 -6.99
C ILE A 45 -4.03 -8.04 -7.08
N LYS A 46 -4.81 -8.67 -6.19
CA LYS A 46 -6.24 -8.41 -5.98
C LYS A 46 -6.47 -8.03 -4.53
N LEU A 47 -6.90 -6.80 -4.30
CA LEU A 47 -7.26 -6.29 -2.99
C LEU A 47 -8.75 -5.97 -2.96
N ARG A 48 -9.48 -6.58 -2.04
CA ARG A 48 -10.87 -6.25 -1.75
C ARG A 48 -10.98 -5.47 -0.45
N VAL A 49 -11.77 -4.41 -0.43
CA VAL A 49 -12.17 -3.73 0.80
C VAL A 49 -13.45 -4.37 1.32
N SER A 50 -13.50 -4.69 2.60
CA SER A 50 -14.67 -5.24 3.27
C SER A 50 -15.02 -4.42 4.51
N LEU A 51 -16.29 -4.08 4.65
CA LEU A 51 -16.80 -3.42 5.83
C LEU A 51 -17.08 -4.45 6.93
N CYS A 52 -16.77 -4.10 8.17
CA CYS A 52 -17.12 -4.92 9.33
C CYS A 52 -17.57 -4.03 10.50
N ASP A 53 -18.48 -4.54 11.31
CA ASP A 53 -18.98 -3.81 12.49
C ASP A 53 -18.05 -3.98 13.69
N ASN A 54 -17.27 -5.05 13.71
CA ASN A 54 -16.34 -5.37 14.78
C ASN A 54 -15.01 -5.89 14.24
N LEU A 55 -13.98 -5.05 14.24
CA LEU A 55 -12.63 -5.42 13.80
C LEU A 55 -12.00 -6.53 14.65
N GLN A 56 -12.37 -6.65 15.93
CA GLN A 56 -11.80 -7.68 16.81
C GLN A 56 -12.12 -9.09 16.32
N GLU A 57 -13.23 -9.28 15.63
CA GLU A 57 -13.60 -10.59 15.04
C GLU A 57 -12.71 -10.94 13.84
N MET A 58 -12.04 -9.94 13.25
CA MET A 58 -11.12 -10.13 12.13
C MET A 58 -9.68 -10.40 12.62
N VAL A 59 -9.39 -10.21 13.91
CA VAL A 59 -8.07 -10.50 14.49
C VAL A 59 -7.90 -12.01 14.60
N CYS A 60 -6.87 -12.54 13.97
CA CYS A 60 -6.51 -13.96 14.02
C CYS A 60 -5.08 -14.11 14.55
N GLY A 61 -4.95 -14.78 15.70
CA GLY A 61 -3.64 -15.01 16.32
C GLY A 61 -3.23 -13.94 17.33
N GLN A 62 -2.00 -14.06 17.82
CA GLN A 62 -1.39 -13.10 18.74
C GLN A 62 -0.53 -12.12 17.98
N VAL A 63 -0.37 -10.91 18.53
CA VAL A 63 0.56 -9.93 17.99
C VAL A 63 1.98 -10.47 18.12
N LYS A 64 2.65 -10.63 17.01
CA LYS A 64 4.03 -11.09 16.92
C LYS A 64 5.02 -9.95 17.01
N ASP A 65 4.71 -8.86 16.32
CA ASP A 65 5.57 -7.68 16.26
C ASP A 65 4.77 -6.42 15.94
N ILE A 66 5.28 -5.27 16.35
CA ILE A 66 4.76 -3.96 16.01
C ILE A 66 5.92 -3.15 15.45
N PHE A 67 5.80 -2.80 14.18
CA PHE A 67 6.79 -1.97 13.51
C PHE A 67 6.42 -0.50 13.62
N ASN A 68 7.42 0.34 13.56
CA ASN A 68 7.44 1.76 13.81
C ASN A 68 7.33 2.13 15.31
N ASP A 69 8.16 3.09 15.69
CA ASP A 69 8.17 3.65 17.05
C ASP A 69 7.13 4.77 17.20
N GLU A 70 6.61 5.29 16.07
CA GLU A 70 5.64 6.37 15.95
C GLU A 70 4.55 5.99 14.93
N PRO A 71 3.32 6.57 15.05
CA PRO A 71 2.25 6.27 14.10
C PRO A 71 2.62 6.67 12.65
N PRO A 72 2.14 5.94 11.66
CA PRO A 72 1.28 4.76 11.79
C PRO A 72 2.02 3.52 12.26
N TYR A 73 1.39 2.74 13.13
CA TYR A 73 1.88 1.45 13.60
C TYR A 73 1.46 0.35 12.65
N PHE A 74 2.38 -0.58 12.37
CA PHE A 74 2.13 -1.79 11.58
C PHE A 74 2.26 -3.00 12.48
N TRP A 75 1.19 -3.75 12.62
CA TRP A 75 1.13 -4.94 13.46
C TRP A 75 1.21 -6.17 12.60
N LEU A 76 2.11 -7.08 12.94
CA LEU A 76 2.18 -8.41 12.39
C LEU A 76 1.64 -9.40 13.44
N PHE A 77 0.72 -10.25 13.03
CA PHE A 77 0.20 -11.32 13.86
C PHE A 77 0.91 -12.64 13.53
N ASP A 78 0.93 -13.57 14.50
CA ASP A 78 1.40 -14.92 14.26
C ASP A 78 0.61 -15.58 13.13
N ARG A 79 1.35 -16.26 12.25
CA ARG A 79 0.75 -17.05 11.19
C ARG A 79 -0.07 -18.18 11.80
N ASN A 80 -1.34 -18.23 11.50
CA ASN A 80 -2.19 -19.32 11.98
C ASN A 80 -2.10 -20.52 11.03
N GLU A 81 -1.13 -21.40 11.27
CA GLU A 81 -0.91 -22.62 10.46
C GLU A 81 -2.07 -23.62 10.56
N SER A 82 -2.88 -23.57 11.64
CA SER A 82 -4.01 -24.48 11.82
C SER A 82 -5.24 -24.10 11.00
N LYS A 83 -5.32 -22.87 10.52
CA LYS A 83 -6.26 -22.46 9.49
C LYS A 83 -5.50 -22.49 8.16
N GLU A 84 -5.41 -23.63 7.49
CA GLU A 84 -5.08 -23.73 6.05
C GLU A 84 -6.15 -22.99 5.22
N GLY A 85 -6.34 -21.72 5.57
CA GLY A 85 -7.26 -20.82 4.93
C GLY A 85 -6.56 -20.10 3.78
N MET A 86 -7.35 -19.51 2.93
CA MET A 86 -6.91 -18.72 1.77
C MET A 86 -5.94 -17.57 2.17
N TYR A 87 -5.97 -17.12 3.43
CA TYR A 87 -5.23 -15.96 3.94
C TYR A 87 -4.45 -16.30 5.22
N PRO A 88 -3.20 -16.79 5.12
CA PRO A 88 -2.38 -17.12 6.29
C PRO A 88 -1.68 -15.92 6.93
N TRP A 89 -1.60 -14.77 6.26
CA TRP A 89 -0.96 -13.57 6.76
C TRP A 89 -1.98 -12.57 7.27
N PHE A 90 -1.72 -12.03 8.47
CA PHE A 90 -2.56 -11.04 9.14
C PHE A 90 -1.71 -9.85 9.55
N PHE A 91 -2.14 -8.68 9.12
CA PHE A 91 -1.54 -7.41 9.48
C PHE A 91 -2.63 -6.46 9.98
N ALA A 92 -2.23 -5.49 10.79
CA ALA A 92 -3.10 -4.35 11.08
C ALA A 92 -2.33 -3.05 10.93
N PHE A 93 -3.07 -2.01 10.61
CA PHE A 93 -2.54 -0.65 10.53
C PHE A 93 -3.33 0.23 11.47
N SER A 94 -2.65 1.12 12.20
CA SER A 94 -3.31 1.97 13.18
C SER A 94 -2.54 3.25 13.47
N TYR A 95 -3.24 4.29 13.82
CA TYR A 95 -2.67 5.48 14.47
C TYR A 95 -2.55 5.31 16.00
N SER A 96 -3.14 4.27 16.56
CA SER A 96 -3.07 3.92 17.98
C SER A 96 -2.26 2.65 18.20
N ILE A 97 -1.40 2.64 19.23
CA ILE A 97 -0.69 1.41 19.64
C ILE A 97 -1.60 0.44 20.41
N SER A 98 -2.78 0.86 20.81
CA SER A 98 -3.66 0.07 21.69
C SER A 98 -4.71 -0.77 20.95
N HIS A 99 -5.05 -0.41 19.72
CA HIS A 99 -6.06 -1.11 18.91
C HIS A 99 -5.81 -0.89 17.41
N PRO A 100 -6.15 -1.87 16.56
CA PRO A 100 -6.11 -1.70 15.12
C PRO A 100 -7.20 -0.75 14.63
N ASP A 101 -6.88 0.06 13.59
CA ASP A 101 -7.87 0.86 12.87
C ASP A 101 -8.37 0.14 11.61
N CYS A 102 -7.55 -0.75 11.04
CA CYS A 102 -7.94 -1.67 9.97
C CYS A 102 -7.08 -2.93 9.99
N ILE A 103 -7.57 -4.01 9.37
CA ILE A 103 -6.91 -5.31 9.35
C ILE A 103 -6.79 -5.82 7.92
N LEU A 104 -5.61 -6.28 7.54
CA LEU A 104 -5.33 -6.88 6.25
C LEU A 104 -5.11 -8.38 6.41
N HIS A 105 -5.89 -9.17 5.68
CA HIS A 105 -5.64 -10.59 5.47
C HIS A 105 -5.06 -10.80 4.08
N ALA A 106 -3.93 -11.50 3.97
CA ALA A 106 -3.27 -11.74 2.70
C ALA A 106 -2.95 -13.22 2.49
N SER A 107 -3.02 -13.65 1.22
CA SER A 107 -2.61 -14.98 0.79
C SER A 107 -1.11 -15.21 1.02
N SER A 108 -0.67 -16.47 0.90
CA SER A 108 0.74 -16.85 1.13
C SER A 108 1.71 -16.15 0.18
N ASP A 109 1.26 -15.77 -1.00
CA ASP A 109 2.01 -15.07 -2.04
C ASP A 109 1.69 -13.56 -2.14
N PHE A 110 0.87 -13.04 -1.22
CA PHE A 110 0.40 -11.65 -1.16
C PHE A 110 -0.41 -11.17 -2.37
N ARG A 111 -0.85 -12.07 -3.25
CA ARG A 111 -1.57 -11.70 -4.47
C ARG A 111 -3.07 -11.52 -4.27
N ASN A 112 -3.65 -12.23 -3.31
CA ASN A 112 -5.06 -12.12 -2.98
C ASN A 112 -5.21 -11.67 -1.54
N SER A 113 -6.05 -10.66 -1.31
CA SER A 113 -6.14 -10.03 0.00
C SER A 113 -7.47 -9.34 0.23
N VAL A 114 -7.80 -9.19 1.50
CA VAL A 114 -8.96 -8.44 1.97
C VAL A 114 -8.51 -7.49 3.07
N VAL A 115 -8.80 -6.20 2.91
CA VAL A 115 -8.64 -5.23 3.99
C VAL A 115 -10.00 -4.94 4.62
N TYR A 116 -10.08 -5.12 5.92
CA TYR A 116 -11.27 -4.87 6.72
C TYR A 116 -11.18 -3.48 7.35
N VAL A 117 -12.24 -2.71 7.20
CA VAL A 117 -12.41 -1.40 7.82
C VAL A 117 -13.75 -1.34 8.54
N PRO A 118 -13.89 -0.54 9.63
CA PRO A 118 -15.17 -0.37 10.30
C PRO A 118 -16.25 0.15 9.33
N SER A 119 -17.48 -0.34 9.47
CA SER A 119 -18.64 0.15 8.67
C SER A 119 -18.87 1.65 8.88
N SER A 120 -18.44 2.21 10.01
CA SER A 120 -18.49 3.63 10.32
C SER A 120 -17.22 4.41 9.97
N ALA A 121 -16.29 3.81 9.20
CA ALA A 121 -15.01 4.42 8.89
C ALA A 121 -15.18 5.72 8.11
N ALA A 122 -14.45 6.76 8.54
CA ALA A 122 -14.34 8.00 7.78
C ALA A 122 -13.54 7.76 6.48
N GLU A 123 -13.75 8.61 5.48
CA GLU A 123 -13.05 8.54 4.19
C GLU A 123 -11.52 8.51 4.34
N SER A 124 -10.99 9.28 5.27
CA SER A 124 -9.54 9.32 5.58
C SER A 124 -9.01 7.97 6.07
N LEU A 125 -9.80 7.22 6.86
CA LEU A 125 -9.41 5.90 7.32
C LEU A 125 -9.42 4.87 6.19
N ILE A 126 -10.39 4.97 5.29
CA ILE A 126 -10.47 4.09 4.10
C ILE A 126 -9.26 4.33 3.18
N ALA A 127 -8.93 5.59 2.91
CA ALA A 127 -7.75 5.96 2.11
C ALA A 127 -6.45 5.48 2.78
N PHE A 128 -6.34 5.62 4.10
CA PHE A 128 -5.23 5.12 4.89
C PHE A 128 -5.09 3.59 4.80
N ALA A 129 -6.19 2.86 4.96
CA ALA A 129 -6.21 1.40 4.88
C ALA A 129 -5.78 0.91 3.50
N LEU A 130 -6.33 1.51 2.42
CA LEU A 130 -5.98 1.19 1.05
C LEU A 130 -4.51 1.47 0.74
N SER A 131 -4.01 2.64 1.12
CA SER A 131 -2.63 3.04 0.85
C SER A 131 -1.63 2.09 1.51
N ASN A 132 -1.82 1.78 2.80
CA ASN A 132 -0.92 0.90 3.54
C ASN A 132 -1.03 -0.57 3.09
N ALA A 133 -2.25 -1.06 2.83
CA ALA A 133 -2.45 -2.40 2.30
C ALA A 133 -1.78 -2.56 0.93
N MET A 134 -1.99 -1.62 0.00
CA MET A 134 -1.37 -1.69 -1.32
C MET A 134 0.15 -1.55 -1.28
N MET A 135 0.69 -0.67 -0.43
CA MET A 135 2.14 -0.55 -0.23
C MET A 135 2.76 -1.89 0.18
N LEU A 136 2.18 -2.56 1.18
CA LEU A 136 2.66 -3.85 1.67
C LEU A 136 2.51 -4.95 0.63
N LEU A 137 1.32 -5.09 0.05
CA LEU A 137 1.03 -6.11 -0.96
C LEU A 137 1.90 -5.95 -2.19
N TYR A 138 2.07 -4.72 -2.67
CA TYR A 138 2.91 -4.42 -3.83
C TYR A 138 4.36 -4.79 -3.55
N ALA A 139 4.92 -4.36 -2.41
CA ALA A 139 6.29 -4.66 -2.03
C ALA A 139 6.57 -6.17 -1.99
N PHE A 140 5.70 -6.95 -1.34
CA PHE A 140 5.90 -8.39 -1.22
C PHE A 140 5.62 -9.17 -2.52
N SER A 141 4.54 -8.84 -3.23
CA SER A 141 4.16 -9.58 -4.46
C SER A 141 5.13 -9.33 -5.60
N THR A 142 5.72 -8.14 -5.70
CA THR A 142 6.57 -7.74 -6.83
C THR A 142 8.06 -8.00 -6.61
N SER A 143 8.48 -8.23 -5.36
CA SER A 143 9.89 -8.47 -5.00
C SER A 143 10.52 -9.64 -5.76
N VAL A 144 9.73 -10.66 -6.11
CA VAL A 144 10.17 -11.83 -6.88
C VAL A 144 10.28 -11.55 -8.40
N TYR A 145 9.94 -10.33 -8.83
CA TYR A 145 9.98 -9.87 -10.23
C TYR A 145 10.96 -8.72 -10.44
N ASP A 146 12.05 -8.70 -9.67
CA ASP A 146 13.09 -7.67 -9.73
C ASP A 146 12.53 -6.24 -9.53
N THR A 147 11.46 -6.12 -8.75
CA THR A 147 10.80 -4.84 -8.49
C THR A 147 10.84 -4.53 -7.00
N LEU A 148 11.36 -3.36 -6.67
CA LEU A 148 11.51 -2.89 -5.29
C LEU A 148 10.72 -1.61 -5.06
N LEU A 149 10.02 -1.56 -3.95
CA LEU A 149 9.47 -0.34 -3.38
C LEU A 149 10.48 0.21 -2.36
N VAL A 150 10.91 1.46 -2.53
CA VAL A 150 12.00 2.03 -1.72
C VAL A 150 11.53 3.32 -1.06
N HIS A 151 11.76 3.47 0.24
CA HIS A 151 11.50 4.75 0.91
C HIS A 151 12.59 5.78 0.57
N ALA A 152 12.33 6.62 -0.44
CA ALA A 152 13.30 7.55 -1.00
C ALA A 152 12.62 8.76 -1.65
N SER A 153 13.39 9.84 -1.85
CA SER A 153 13.04 10.88 -2.83
C SER A 153 13.81 10.62 -4.12
N LEU A 154 13.15 10.67 -5.26
CA LEU A 154 13.72 10.40 -6.58
C LEU A 154 13.56 11.59 -7.51
N VAL A 155 14.69 12.09 -8.00
CA VAL A 155 14.78 13.19 -8.99
C VAL A 155 15.37 12.65 -10.28
N LYS A 156 14.85 13.10 -11.42
CA LYS A 156 15.42 12.86 -12.75
C LYS A 156 16.16 14.10 -13.22
N ASN A 157 17.35 13.92 -13.77
CA ASN A 157 18.10 14.95 -14.45
C ASN A 157 18.96 14.32 -15.54
N ASP A 158 19.00 14.93 -16.72
CA ASP A 158 19.76 14.47 -17.87
C ASP A 158 19.59 12.97 -18.19
N GLY A 159 18.32 12.51 -18.16
CA GLY A 159 17.96 11.11 -18.46
C GLY A 159 18.33 10.10 -17.37
N LYS A 160 18.88 10.53 -16.23
CA LYS A 160 19.28 9.68 -15.10
C LYS A 160 18.38 9.92 -13.88
N GLY A 161 18.10 8.87 -13.13
CA GLY A 161 17.45 8.94 -11.82
C GLY A 161 18.46 9.08 -10.69
N TYR A 162 18.21 10.04 -9.79
CA TYR A 162 19.03 10.26 -8.58
C TYR A 162 18.14 10.03 -7.35
N MET A 163 18.49 9.03 -6.56
CA MET A 163 17.69 8.60 -5.43
C MET A 163 18.36 8.97 -4.11
N PHE A 164 17.63 9.70 -3.26
CA PHE A 164 18.07 10.12 -1.95
C PHE A 164 17.49 9.18 -0.90
N LEU A 165 18.37 8.38 -0.31
CA LEU A 165 18.03 7.37 0.70
C LEU A 165 18.35 7.89 2.10
N GLY A 166 17.58 7.48 3.08
CA GLY A 166 17.83 7.79 4.50
C GLY A 166 16.59 7.56 5.36
N ARG A 167 16.76 7.57 6.68
CA ARG A 167 15.66 7.47 7.64
C ARG A 167 14.67 8.63 7.47
N SER A 168 13.45 8.47 8.00
CA SER A 168 12.49 9.58 8.07
C SER A 168 13.14 10.79 8.77
N GLY A 169 12.84 12.00 8.31
CA GLY A 169 13.37 13.24 8.89
C GLY A 169 14.83 13.58 8.51
N THR A 170 15.55 12.78 7.73
CA THR A 170 16.95 13.07 7.34
C THR A 170 17.09 14.14 6.25
N GLY A 171 15.98 14.66 5.73
CA GLY A 171 15.99 15.73 4.75
C GLY A 171 16.01 15.27 3.29
N LYS A 172 15.57 14.03 2.98
CA LYS A 172 15.47 13.52 1.59
C LYS A 172 14.69 14.46 0.68
N SER A 173 13.47 14.82 1.06
CA SER A 173 12.59 15.73 0.31
C SER A 173 13.19 17.13 0.22
N THR A 174 13.88 17.59 1.28
CA THR A 174 14.60 18.88 1.25
C THR A 174 15.72 18.85 0.20
N HIS A 175 16.46 17.73 0.14
CA HIS A 175 17.54 17.58 -0.85
C HIS A 175 16.99 17.51 -2.27
N ALA A 176 15.91 16.77 -2.50
CA ALA A 176 15.23 16.73 -3.79
C ALA A 176 14.76 18.14 -4.23
N ARG A 177 14.15 18.90 -3.31
CA ARG A 177 13.73 20.28 -3.57
C ARG A 177 14.90 21.18 -3.95
N LEU A 178 16.05 21.09 -3.25
CA LEU A 178 17.25 21.86 -3.60
C LEU A 178 17.75 21.52 -5.00
N TRP A 179 17.63 20.28 -5.45
CA TRP A 179 17.95 19.89 -6.82
C TRP A 179 17.01 20.59 -7.83
N LEU A 180 15.71 20.59 -7.58
CA LEU A 180 14.72 21.24 -8.43
C LEU A 180 14.96 22.76 -8.56
N GLU A 181 15.38 23.37 -7.45
CA GLU A 181 15.62 24.82 -7.40
C GLU A 181 16.96 25.23 -8.05
N ASN A 182 18.00 24.42 -7.95
CA ASN A 182 19.37 24.82 -8.28
C ASN A 182 19.97 24.09 -9.49
N ILE A 183 19.42 22.96 -9.93
CA ILE A 183 19.95 22.19 -11.05
C ILE A 183 18.94 22.20 -12.18
N SER A 184 19.26 22.97 -13.23
CA SER A 184 18.37 23.10 -14.38
C SER A 184 18.09 21.76 -15.04
N GLY A 185 16.83 21.55 -15.44
CA GLY A 185 16.37 20.31 -16.07
C GLY A 185 16.08 19.17 -15.08
N SER A 186 16.10 19.45 -13.77
CA SER A 186 15.67 18.49 -12.77
C SER A 186 14.15 18.39 -12.70
N GLU A 187 13.65 17.17 -12.51
CA GLU A 187 12.24 16.81 -12.44
C GLU A 187 12.01 15.84 -11.27
N LEU A 188 11.03 16.13 -10.39
CA LEU A 188 10.67 15.22 -9.32
C LEU A 188 9.87 14.04 -9.89
N LEU A 189 10.34 12.83 -9.69
CA LEU A 189 9.63 11.61 -10.07
C LEU A 189 8.76 11.06 -8.95
N ASN A 190 9.30 11.01 -7.73
CA ASN A 190 8.58 10.55 -6.55
C ASN A 190 9.28 11.04 -5.28
N ASP A 191 8.53 11.36 -4.23
CA ASP A 191 9.08 11.91 -2.98
C ASP A 191 8.79 11.05 -1.74
N ASP A 192 8.41 9.79 -1.92
CA ASP A 192 8.13 8.91 -0.76
C ASP A 192 8.48 7.45 -1.04
N ASN A 193 7.78 6.81 -1.97
CA ASN A 193 7.93 5.39 -2.26
C ASN A 193 8.10 5.13 -3.77
N PRO A 194 9.25 5.49 -4.36
CA PRO A 194 9.54 5.17 -5.75
C PRO A 194 9.62 3.66 -5.96
N VAL A 195 9.12 3.23 -7.11
CA VAL A 195 9.24 1.86 -7.59
C VAL A 195 10.44 1.78 -8.52
N ILE A 196 11.31 0.81 -8.28
CA ILE A 196 12.50 0.51 -9.09
C ILE A 196 12.34 -0.88 -9.67
N ARG A 197 12.61 -0.98 -10.97
CA ARG A 197 12.58 -2.25 -11.71
C ARG A 197 13.76 -2.32 -12.67
#